data_31c13fb95c84592bb3bb9a42ea2fb5b7
#
_entry.id   31c13fb95c84592bb3bb9a42ea2fb5b7
#
_cell.length_a   1.000
_cell.length_b   1.000
_cell.length_c   1.000
_cell.angle_alpha   90.00
_cell.angle_beta   90.00
_cell.angle_gamma   90.00
#
_symmetry.space_group_name_H-M   'P 1'
#
loop_
_entity.id
_entity.type
_entity.pdbx_description
1 polymer ?
#
loop_
_entity_poly.entity_id
_entity_poly.type
_entity_poly.pdbx_seq_one_letter_code
_entity_poly.pdbx_strand_id
1 'polypeptide(L)'
;MDYIEVPSPSTTITPDTVARTEAEASDSPIEHHITHLERRRDAAILQPIFNEALPVERKETDVVDSPVSKRKINARDTIRKRKAEEARSAKAAKEAEKKAKEEEARRKRDERRMPEEKVIRPLTAEWERRVDAAMAAGDGTRLAATSAGSALSRRDLGTVLPVPGRDRAGGWLNDEVVTGYLQAVVDHGQSTTASAGRGKTPKFYAFNTFFYPSIREKGVGSVRKWAEKGRIGGRTLLEVERVFVPVHESAHWSLVVVSPVARAIEYFDSLGGSGTRHVGRVKAWLAQELGPAWVEREWAVRDSPSPRQANGLDCGVFAVTTAKMITLGIDPLAYGPEDIPVQRRRMVAELLNGGFVGDFEP
;
A
#
# COMPACT_ATOMS: atom_id res chain seq x y z
N MET A 1 37.13 35.86 40.77
CA MET A 1 38.12 36.41 39.89
C MET A 1 38.26 35.37 38.77
N ASP A 2 37.83 35.48 37.54
CA ASP A 2 37.45 36.54 36.68
C ASP A 2 36.26 36.07 35.79
N TYR A 3 35.28 36.97 35.64
CA TYR A 3 34.18 36.84 34.70
C TYR A 3 34.72 37.09 33.27
N ILE A 4 34.40 36.23 32.32
CA ILE A 4 34.48 36.54 30.91
C ILE A 4 33.08 36.66 30.35
N GLU A 5 32.68 37.91 30.05
CA GLU A 5 31.48 38.27 29.32
C GLU A 5 31.61 37.85 27.86
N VAL A 6 30.57 37.27 27.28
CA VAL A 6 30.42 37.05 25.84
C VAL A 6 29.27 37.94 25.34
N PRO A 7 29.47 38.80 24.35
CA PRO A 7 28.47 39.76 23.89
C PRO A 7 27.43 39.11 22.97
N SER A 8 26.17 39.53 23.15
CA SER A 8 25.07 39.29 22.22
C SER A 8 25.19 40.13 20.97
N PRO A 9 24.87 39.64 19.76
CA PRO A 9 24.54 40.50 18.65
C PRO A 9 23.02 40.68 18.52
N SER A 10 22.55 41.88 18.79
CA SER A 10 21.31 42.45 18.27
C SER A 10 21.52 42.77 16.79
N THR A 11 20.63 42.25 15.92
CA THR A 11 20.44 42.88 14.65
C THR A 11 18.93 42.88 14.32
N THR A 12 18.37 44.02 14.48
CA THR A 12 17.05 44.47 14.02
C THR A 12 17.11 44.59 12.50
N ILE A 13 16.24 43.95 11.76
CA ILE A 13 16.02 44.21 10.33
C ILE A 13 14.59 44.75 10.20
N THR A 14 14.49 46.00 9.79
CA THR A 14 13.28 46.71 9.37
C THR A 14 12.84 46.29 7.97
N PRO A 15 11.53 46.34 7.65
CA PRO A 15 11.04 46.03 6.32
C PRO A 15 10.96 47.29 5.47
N ASP A 16 11.57 47.29 4.31
CA ASP A 16 11.11 48.07 3.14
C ASP A 16 11.91 47.64 1.92
N THR A 17 11.29 47.12 0.90
CA THR A 17 11.27 47.65 -0.45
C THR A 17 10.58 46.65 -1.37
N VAL A 18 9.33 46.93 -1.66
CA VAL A 18 8.59 46.41 -2.81
C VAL A 18 8.99 47.25 -4.01
N ALA A 19 9.51 46.66 -5.05
CA ALA A 19 9.50 47.18 -6.42
C ALA A 19 9.57 46.03 -7.44
N ARG A 20 8.44 45.79 -8.04
CA ARG A 20 8.11 45.63 -9.49
C ARG A 20 9.30 45.35 -10.42
N THR A 21 9.25 44.23 -11.10
CA THR A 21 9.46 44.15 -12.55
C THR A 21 8.56 43.06 -13.14
N GLU A 22 7.53 43.48 -13.85
CA GLU A 22 6.84 42.72 -14.89
C GLU A 22 7.69 42.75 -16.17
N ALA A 23 7.46 41.70 -16.99
CA ALA A 23 7.88 41.44 -18.37
C ALA A 23 9.02 40.40 -18.42
N GLU A 24 8.89 39.32 -19.14
CA GLU A 24 8.39 39.05 -20.47
C GLU A 24 8.08 37.55 -20.61
N ALA A 25 6.92 37.28 -21.20
CA ALA A 25 6.55 35.97 -21.73
C ALA A 25 7.41 35.70 -22.97
N SER A 26 8.14 34.60 -23.01
CA SER A 26 8.67 34.06 -24.24
C SER A 26 7.91 32.79 -24.60
N ASP A 27 7.10 32.93 -25.63
CA ASP A 27 6.48 31.90 -26.45
C ASP A 27 7.49 30.82 -26.83
N SER A 28 7.21 29.57 -26.53
CA SER A 28 7.94 28.42 -27.02
C SER A 28 7.03 27.55 -27.88
N PRO A 29 7.38 27.29 -29.13
CA PRO A 29 6.50 26.63 -30.11
C PRO A 29 6.66 25.10 -30.04
N ILE A 30 5.85 24.41 -29.26
CA ILE A 30 5.80 22.93 -29.23
C ILE A 30 4.44 22.36 -29.73
N GLU A 31 3.51 23.19 -30.20
CA GLU A 31 2.21 22.69 -30.65
C GLU A 31 2.05 22.42 -32.17
N HIS A 32 3.11 22.49 -32.96
CA HIS A 32 2.98 22.27 -34.42
C HIS A 32 3.57 20.97 -35.00
N HIS A 33 3.89 19.96 -34.19
CA HIS A 33 4.51 18.73 -34.76
C HIS A 33 3.65 17.47 -34.65
N ILE A 34 2.41 17.53 -34.15
CA ILE A 34 1.54 16.32 -34.03
C ILE A 34 0.54 16.16 -35.18
N THR A 35 0.28 17.21 -35.98
CA THR A 35 -0.73 17.15 -37.05
C THR A 35 -0.20 16.67 -38.40
N HIS A 36 1.07 16.38 -38.57
CA HIS A 36 1.63 16.00 -39.87
C HIS A 36 1.95 14.50 -40.05
N LEU A 37 1.79 13.67 -39.01
CA LEU A 37 2.04 12.21 -39.07
C LEU A 37 0.78 11.36 -39.23
N GLU A 38 -0.42 11.92 -39.08
CA GLU A 38 -1.68 11.18 -39.26
C GLU A 38 -2.24 11.20 -40.69
N ARG A 39 -1.66 11.99 -41.61
CA ARG A 39 -2.15 12.08 -43.01
C ARG A 39 -1.37 11.29 -44.05
N ARG A 40 -0.48 10.40 -43.67
CA ARG A 40 0.31 9.58 -44.61
C ARG A 40 0.10 8.06 -44.49
N ARG A 41 -1.00 7.59 -43.90
CA ARG A 41 -1.27 6.14 -43.78
C ARG A 41 -2.36 5.58 -44.68
N ASP A 42 -3.07 6.40 -45.48
CA ASP A 42 -4.23 5.96 -46.26
C ASP A 42 -4.08 6.08 -47.79
N ALA A 43 -2.88 6.13 -48.31
CA ALA A 43 -2.68 6.24 -49.76
C ALA A 43 -1.59 5.34 -50.29
N ALA A 44 -1.66 4.08 -50.02
CA ALA A 44 -0.94 3.05 -50.78
C ALA A 44 -1.55 1.69 -50.49
N ILE A 45 -2.47 1.26 -51.34
CA ILE A 45 -2.77 -0.14 -51.67
C ILE A 45 -3.99 -0.14 -52.61
N LEU A 46 -3.74 -0.68 -53.76
CA LEU A 46 -4.61 -1.30 -54.76
C LEU A 46 -4.59 -0.61 -56.14
N GLN A 47 -3.58 -1.00 -56.92
CA GLN A 47 -3.79 -1.10 -58.34
C GLN A 47 -4.09 -2.58 -58.70
N PRO A 48 -5.15 -2.90 -59.44
CA PRO A 48 -5.40 -4.23 -59.91
C PRO A 48 -4.62 -4.48 -61.20
N ILE A 49 -3.91 -5.60 -61.25
CA ILE A 49 -3.30 -6.18 -62.45
C ILE A 49 -4.45 -6.76 -63.31
N PHE A 50 -4.68 -6.17 -64.46
CA PHE A 50 -5.57 -6.73 -65.48
C PHE A 50 -4.81 -7.92 -66.11
N ASN A 51 -5.34 -9.12 -65.95
CA ASN A 51 -5.05 -10.25 -66.81
C ASN A 51 -6.29 -10.50 -67.70
N GLU A 52 -6.14 -10.30 -68.98
CA GLU A 52 -7.10 -10.72 -70.02
C GLU A 52 -7.25 -12.23 -69.96
N ALA A 53 -8.44 -12.70 -69.65
CA ALA A 53 -8.84 -14.08 -69.89
C ALA A 53 -10.07 -14.08 -70.80
N LEU A 54 -9.94 -14.84 -71.88
CA LEU A 54 -10.91 -15.07 -72.93
C LEU A 54 -12.30 -15.52 -72.44
N PRO A 55 -13.38 -15.23 -73.13
CA PRO A 55 -14.74 -15.52 -72.70
C PRO A 55 -15.04 -17.04 -72.88
N VAL A 56 -15.29 -17.67 -71.72
CA VAL A 56 -15.92 -18.99 -71.65
C VAL A 56 -17.41 -18.79 -71.57
N GLU A 57 -18.15 -19.11 -72.63
CA GLU A 57 -19.61 -19.20 -72.60
C GLU A 57 -20.05 -20.22 -71.55
N ARG A 58 -20.58 -19.73 -70.42
CA ARG A 58 -21.33 -20.57 -69.48
C ARG A 58 -22.79 -20.43 -69.84
N LYS A 59 -23.42 -21.54 -70.16
CA LYS A 59 -24.87 -21.65 -70.24
C LYS A 59 -25.46 -21.24 -68.95
N GLU A 60 -26.29 -20.20 -68.96
CA GLU A 60 -27.15 -19.82 -67.86
C GLU A 60 -28.11 -20.96 -67.56
N THR A 61 -27.88 -21.66 -66.48
CA THR A 61 -28.96 -22.43 -65.81
C THR A 61 -29.72 -21.50 -64.98
N ASP A 62 -30.92 -21.13 -65.31
CA ASP A 62 -31.89 -20.38 -64.55
C ASP A 62 -32.11 -21.06 -63.21
N VAL A 63 -31.37 -20.60 -62.21
CA VAL A 63 -31.73 -20.86 -60.80
C VAL A 63 -32.87 -19.92 -60.46
N VAL A 64 -34.09 -20.45 -60.54
CA VAL A 64 -35.31 -19.77 -60.14
C VAL A 64 -35.13 -19.29 -58.69
N ASP A 65 -34.87 -18.02 -58.54
CA ASP A 65 -34.67 -17.32 -57.23
C ASP A 65 -36.04 -17.11 -56.54
N SER A 66 -36.55 -18.21 -55.98
CA SER A 66 -37.87 -18.26 -55.37
C SER A 66 -37.89 -17.40 -54.09
N PRO A 67 -38.88 -16.50 -53.92
CA PRO A 67 -39.05 -15.69 -52.69
C PRO A 67 -39.10 -16.52 -51.40
N VAL A 68 -39.47 -17.79 -51.49
CA VAL A 68 -39.53 -18.77 -50.38
C VAL A 68 -38.12 -19.16 -49.92
N SER A 69 -37.13 -19.28 -50.82
CA SER A 69 -35.75 -19.61 -50.48
C SER A 69 -35.07 -18.47 -49.72
N LYS A 70 -35.26 -17.22 -50.15
CA LYS A 70 -34.74 -16.03 -49.48
C LYS A 70 -35.33 -15.86 -48.07
N ARG A 71 -36.62 -16.11 -47.87
CA ARG A 71 -37.25 -16.08 -46.52
C ARG A 71 -36.71 -17.15 -45.60
N LYS A 72 -36.43 -18.39 -46.08
CA LYS A 72 -35.85 -19.47 -45.27
C LYS A 72 -34.39 -19.19 -44.88
N ILE A 73 -33.60 -18.58 -45.73
CA ILE A 73 -32.21 -18.18 -45.43
C ILE A 73 -32.19 -17.08 -44.37
N ASN A 74 -33.00 -16.03 -44.53
CA ASN A 74 -33.11 -14.96 -43.57
C ASN A 74 -33.59 -15.44 -42.20
N ALA A 75 -34.54 -16.38 -42.13
CA ALA A 75 -35.01 -16.95 -40.88
C ALA A 75 -33.92 -17.76 -40.17
N ARG A 76 -33.11 -18.55 -40.89
CA ARG A 76 -31.99 -19.32 -40.34
C ARG A 76 -30.90 -18.40 -39.80
N ASP A 77 -30.58 -17.34 -40.53
CA ASP A 77 -29.58 -16.34 -40.09
C ASP A 77 -30.05 -15.56 -38.82
N THR A 78 -31.32 -15.23 -38.74
CA THR A 78 -31.90 -14.59 -37.57
C THR A 78 -31.85 -15.51 -36.36
N ILE A 79 -32.19 -16.78 -36.51
CA ILE A 79 -32.08 -17.79 -35.44
C ILE A 79 -30.63 -17.99 -35.01
N ARG A 80 -29.67 -18.01 -35.93
CA ARG A 80 -28.25 -18.16 -35.64
C ARG A 80 -27.72 -16.95 -34.89
N LYS A 81 -28.09 -15.72 -35.28
CA LYS A 81 -27.73 -14.49 -34.59
C LYS A 81 -28.28 -14.46 -33.15
N ARG A 82 -29.57 -14.83 -32.97
CA ARG A 82 -30.20 -14.90 -31.65
C ARG A 82 -29.54 -15.94 -30.73
N LYS A 83 -29.24 -17.14 -31.24
CA LYS A 83 -28.48 -18.14 -30.44
C LYS A 83 -27.07 -17.71 -30.10
N ALA A 84 -26.38 -16.99 -30.99
CA ALA A 84 -25.05 -16.44 -30.73
C ALA A 84 -25.11 -15.32 -29.65
N GLU A 85 -26.14 -14.49 -29.66
CA GLU A 85 -26.37 -13.45 -28.66
C GLU A 85 -26.75 -14.03 -27.30
N GLU A 86 -27.63 -15.04 -27.27
CA GLU A 86 -27.98 -15.80 -26.07
C GLU A 86 -26.74 -16.49 -25.46
N ALA A 87 -25.88 -17.07 -26.29
CA ALA A 87 -24.62 -17.70 -25.84
C ALA A 87 -23.63 -16.68 -25.30
N ARG A 88 -23.51 -15.48 -25.91
CA ARG A 88 -22.68 -14.38 -25.42
C ARG A 88 -23.22 -13.83 -24.10
N SER A 89 -24.54 -13.64 -23.99
CA SER A 89 -25.19 -13.20 -22.75
C SER A 89 -25.00 -14.21 -21.63
N ALA A 90 -25.20 -15.49 -21.88
CA ALA A 90 -24.98 -16.55 -20.90
C ALA A 90 -23.52 -16.65 -20.44
N LYS A 91 -22.55 -16.45 -21.37
CA LYS A 91 -21.13 -16.40 -21.02
C LYS A 91 -20.80 -15.18 -20.15
N ALA A 92 -21.33 -14.01 -20.52
CA ALA A 92 -21.15 -12.78 -19.75
C ALA A 92 -21.76 -12.90 -18.35
N ALA A 93 -22.96 -13.51 -18.21
CA ALA A 93 -23.60 -13.76 -16.93
C ALA A 93 -22.77 -14.68 -16.02
N LYS A 94 -22.24 -15.79 -16.56
CA LYS A 94 -21.33 -16.69 -15.82
C LYS A 94 -20.05 -16.01 -15.37
N GLU A 95 -19.48 -15.14 -16.21
CA GLU A 95 -18.28 -14.41 -15.88
C GLU A 95 -18.55 -13.35 -14.79
N ALA A 96 -19.70 -12.67 -14.87
CA ALA A 96 -20.16 -11.74 -13.84
C ALA A 96 -20.40 -12.44 -12.50
N GLU A 97 -21.06 -13.61 -12.49
CA GLU A 97 -21.26 -14.41 -11.28
C GLU A 97 -19.94 -14.88 -10.66
N LYS A 98 -18.99 -15.33 -11.50
CA LYS A 98 -17.65 -15.71 -11.04
C LYS A 98 -16.92 -14.52 -10.40
N LYS A 99 -16.96 -13.35 -11.03
CA LYS A 99 -16.37 -12.12 -10.47
C LYS A 99 -17.02 -11.71 -9.15
N ALA A 100 -18.35 -11.79 -9.05
CA ALA A 100 -19.06 -11.48 -7.81
C ALA A 100 -18.67 -12.42 -6.67
N LYS A 101 -18.56 -13.72 -6.94
CA LYS A 101 -18.09 -14.72 -5.96
C LYS A 101 -16.63 -14.46 -5.52
N GLU A 102 -15.76 -14.12 -6.48
CA GLU A 102 -14.36 -13.76 -6.17
C GLU A 102 -14.28 -12.49 -5.32
N GLU A 103 -15.11 -11.49 -5.61
CA GLU A 103 -15.18 -10.23 -4.86
C GLU A 103 -15.71 -10.46 -3.44
N GLU A 104 -16.75 -11.25 -3.28
CA GLU A 104 -17.27 -11.65 -1.97
C GLU A 104 -16.24 -12.44 -1.15
N ALA A 105 -15.52 -13.37 -1.79
CA ALA A 105 -14.45 -14.12 -1.13
C ALA A 105 -13.29 -13.19 -0.70
N ARG A 106 -12.96 -12.19 -1.52
CA ARG A 106 -11.97 -11.15 -1.16
C ARG A 106 -12.43 -10.33 0.03
N ARG A 107 -13.70 -9.92 0.05
CA ARG A 107 -14.29 -9.15 1.16
C ARG A 107 -14.23 -9.94 2.46
N LYS A 108 -14.65 -11.22 2.44
CA LYS A 108 -14.60 -12.10 3.63
C LYS A 108 -13.18 -12.29 4.18
N ARG A 109 -12.16 -12.36 3.32
CA ARG A 109 -10.76 -12.48 3.76
C ARG A 109 -10.22 -11.22 4.43
N ASP A 110 -10.85 -10.08 4.20
CA ASP A 110 -10.43 -8.79 4.73
C ASP A 110 -11.32 -8.32 5.89
N GLU A 111 -12.30 -9.13 6.27
CA GLU A 111 -13.20 -8.85 7.38
C GLU A 111 -12.45 -8.95 8.71
N ARG A 112 -12.59 -7.91 9.53
CA ARG A 112 -11.98 -7.79 10.86
C ARG A 112 -13.06 -7.87 11.89
N ARG A 113 -12.79 -8.55 13.00
CA ARG A 113 -13.74 -8.74 14.09
C ARG A 113 -13.43 -7.81 15.26
N MET A 114 -14.46 -7.39 15.97
CA MET A 114 -14.31 -6.85 17.32
C MET A 114 -14.10 -8.03 18.27
N PRO A 115 -13.04 -8.06 19.07
CA PRO A 115 -12.79 -9.12 20.02
C PRO A 115 -13.76 -9.02 21.20
N GLU A 116 -14.09 -10.16 21.79
CA GLU A 116 -14.93 -10.20 23.01
C GLU A 116 -14.16 -9.71 24.24
N GLU A 117 -12.84 -9.91 24.28
CA GLU A 117 -11.96 -9.50 25.36
C GLU A 117 -10.94 -8.47 24.90
N LYS A 118 -10.42 -7.67 25.84
CA LYS A 118 -9.34 -6.74 25.55
C LYS A 118 -8.11 -7.45 25.01
N VAL A 119 -7.63 -7.01 23.85
CA VAL A 119 -6.42 -7.54 23.19
C VAL A 119 -5.16 -7.04 23.90
N ILE A 120 -5.18 -5.79 24.35
CA ILE A 120 -4.07 -5.16 25.06
C ILE A 120 -4.24 -5.44 26.54
N ARG A 121 -3.49 -6.43 27.06
CA ARG A 121 -3.58 -6.87 28.45
C ARG A 121 -2.32 -6.46 29.21
N PRO A 122 -2.40 -6.20 30.52
CA PRO A 122 -1.23 -5.94 31.36
C PRO A 122 -0.20 -7.07 31.26
N LEU A 123 1.05 -6.76 31.49
CA LEU A 123 2.13 -7.74 31.61
C LEU A 123 2.01 -8.54 32.90
N THR A 124 2.62 -9.73 32.93
CA THR A 124 2.85 -10.47 34.18
C THR A 124 3.89 -9.74 35.03
N ALA A 125 3.87 -9.97 36.34
CA ALA A 125 4.84 -9.38 37.26
C ALA A 125 6.31 -9.72 36.89
N GLU A 126 6.53 -10.85 36.25
CA GLU A 126 7.86 -11.24 35.74
C GLU A 126 8.27 -10.34 34.58
N TRP A 127 7.40 -10.15 33.59
CA TRP A 127 7.67 -9.29 32.45
C TRP A 127 7.78 -7.83 32.82
N GLU A 128 7.00 -7.35 33.81
CA GLU A 128 7.16 -6.00 34.35
C GLU A 128 8.60 -5.79 34.89
N ARG A 129 9.11 -6.75 35.67
CA ARG A 129 10.50 -6.69 36.18
C ARG A 129 11.55 -6.72 35.06
N ARG A 130 11.33 -7.54 34.02
CA ARG A 130 12.24 -7.61 32.85
C ARG A 130 12.27 -6.29 32.08
N VAL A 131 11.11 -5.68 31.86
CA VAL A 131 11.00 -4.35 31.25
C VAL A 131 11.73 -3.31 32.07
N ASP A 132 11.48 -3.25 33.39
CA ASP A 132 12.14 -2.29 34.26
C ASP A 132 13.66 -2.47 34.28
N ALA A 133 14.16 -3.69 34.35
CA ALA A 133 15.58 -3.99 34.27
C ALA A 133 16.21 -3.57 32.92
N ALA A 134 15.51 -3.80 31.81
CA ALA A 134 15.94 -3.37 30.48
C ALA A 134 16.01 -1.84 30.39
N MET A 135 14.99 -1.14 30.92
CA MET A 135 14.95 0.31 30.90
C MET A 135 15.96 0.97 31.86
N ALA A 136 16.42 0.26 32.87
CA ALA A 136 17.52 0.70 33.76
C ALA A 136 18.91 0.55 33.16
N ALA A 137 19.10 -0.25 32.12
CA ALA A 137 20.39 -0.52 31.46
C ALA A 137 21.03 0.76 30.88
N GLY A 138 22.28 0.69 30.47
CA GLY A 138 22.99 1.77 29.77
C GLY A 138 22.44 2.01 28.37
N ASP A 139 22.42 3.25 27.87
CA ASP A 139 21.79 3.64 26.62
C ASP A 139 22.27 2.88 25.38
N GLY A 140 23.55 2.50 25.34
CA GLY A 140 24.15 1.71 24.26
C GLY A 140 23.97 0.19 24.42
N THR A 141 23.32 -0.26 25.51
CA THR A 141 23.13 -1.70 25.75
C THR A 141 22.19 -2.26 24.68
N ARG A 142 22.64 -3.25 23.94
CA ARG A 142 21.81 -4.01 23.02
C ARG A 142 20.84 -4.89 23.83
N LEU A 143 19.55 -4.65 23.69
CA LEU A 143 18.52 -5.32 24.48
C LEU A 143 17.71 -6.32 23.66
N ALA A 144 17.51 -6.05 22.39
CA ALA A 144 16.73 -6.90 21.50
C ALA A 144 17.36 -6.94 20.10
N ALA A 145 16.90 -7.88 19.28
CA ALA A 145 17.22 -7.94 17.87
C ALA A 145 15.96 -8.29 17.09
N THR A 146 15.79 -7.65 15.93
CA THR A 146 14.75 -8.03 14.97
C THR A 146 15.13 -9.33 14.27
N SER A 147 14.16 -10.03 13.68
CA SER A 147 14.42 -11.21 12.83
C SER A 147 15.32 -10.88 11.62
N ALA A 148 15.32 -9.64 11.17
CA ALA A 148 16.22 -9.13 10.13
C ALA A 148 17.66 -8.87 10.61
N GLY A 149 17.94 -9.08 11.91
CA GLY A 149 19.27 -8.92 12.50
C GLY A 149 19.60 -7.51 12.98
N SER A 150 18.71 -6.54 12.86
CA SER A 150 18.90 -5.19 13.41
C SER A 150 18.84 -5.24 14.94
N ALA A 151 19.81 -4.61 15.59
CA ALA A 151 19.85 -4.52 17.05
C ALA A 151 19.04 -3.33 17.55
N LEU A 152 18.24 -3.55 18.58
CA LEU A 152 17.56 -2.48 19.33
C LEU A 152 18.30 -2.25 20.64
N SER A 153 18.73 -1.00 20.83
CA SER A 153 19.39 -0.57 22.05
C SER A 153 18.40 -0.08 23.10
N ARG A 154 18.89 0.11 24.33
CA ARG A 154 18.09 0.75 25.38
C ARG A 154 17.60 2.15 24.95
N ARG A 155 18.44 2.91 24.22
CA ARG A 155 18.04 4.24 23.70
C ARG A 155 16.85 4.14 22.76
N ASP A 156 16.80 3.11 21.91
CA ASP A 156 15.68 2.89 20.99
C ASP A 156 14.41 2.56 21.78
N LEU A 157 14.50 1.65 22.76
CA LEU A 157 13.37 1.30 23.63
C LEU A 157 12.94 2.47 24.53
N GLY A 158 13.85 3.42 24.83
CA GLY A 158 13.53 4.69 25.51
C GLY A 158 12.61 5.60 24.72
N THR A 159 12.47 5.39 23.39
CA THR A 159 11.47 6.10 22.58
C THR A 159 10.06 5.51 22.75
N VAL A 160 9.99 4.24 23.15
CA VAL A 160 8.70 3.56 23.46
C VAL A 160 8.25 3.89 24.88
N LEU A 161 9.17 3.73 25.85
CA LEU A 161 8.89 3.90 27.28
C LEU A 161 9.89 4.89 27.86
N PRO A 162 9.65 6.21 27.68
CA PRO A 162 10.60 7.23 28.08
C PRO A 162 10.72 7.33 29.60
N VAL A 163 11.96 7.41 30.09
CA VAL A 163 12.27 7.71 31.46
C VAL A 163 12.45 9.23 31.58
N PRO A 164 11.63 9.93 32.42
CA PRO A 164 11.75 11.35 32.58
C PRO A 164 13.16 11.78 33.00
N GLY A 165 13.63 12.87 32.40
CA GLY A 165 15.00 13.38 32.65
C GLY A 165 16.13 12.64 31.93
N ARG A 166 15.87 11.47 31.35
CA ARG A 166 16.87 10.67 30.62
C ARG A 166 16.60 10.64 29.10
N ASP A 167 15.35 10.36 28.68
CA ASP A 167 15.00 10.16 27.30
C ASP A 167 14.44 11.45 26.68
N ARG A 168 15.21 12.04 25.75
CA ARG A 168 14.85 13.32 25.11
C ARG A 168 13.70 13.22 24.13
N ALA A 169 13.49 12.02 23.54
CA ALA A 169 12.44 11.79 22.53
C ALA A 169 11.02 11.88 23.11
N GLY A 170 10.88 11.90 24.45
CA GLY A 170 9.60 12.15 25.11
C GLY A 170 8.48 11.17 24.78
N GLY A 171 8.81 10.00 24.17
CA GLY A 171 7.82 8.99 23.79
C GLY A 171 7.47 8.98 22.28
N TRP A 172 8.16 9.73 21.45
CA TRP A 172 8.06 9.60 20.01
C TRP A 172 8.90 8.41 19.51
N LEU A 173 8.26 7.44 18.90
CA LEU A 173 8.96 6.28 18.37
C LEU A 173 9.96 6.69 17.27
N ASN A 174 11.16 6.11 17.35
CA ASN A 174 12.15 6.27 16.27
C ASN A 174 11.96 5.22 15.16
N ASP A 175 12.73 5.39 14.08
CA ASP A 175 12.70 4.53 12.88
C ASP A 175 13.01 3.07 13.20
N GLU A 176 13.97 2.80 14.08
CA GLU A 176 14.39 1.46 14.45
C GLU A 176 13.28 0.68 15.16
N VAL A 177 12.59 1.34 16.10
CA VAL A 177 11.47 0.73 16.83
C VAL A 177 10.29 0.48 15.88
N VAL A 178 9.90 1.45 15.06
CA VAL A 178 8.78 1.28 14.12
C VAL A 178 9.08 0.15 13.15
N THR A 179 10.27 0.12 12.55
CA THR A 179 10.68 -0.94 11.63
C THR A 179 10.73 -2.29 12.33
N GLY A 180 11.36 -2.36 13.52
CA GLY A 180 11.51 -3.60 14.28
C GLY A 180 10.18 -4.19 14.74
N TYR A 181 9.27 -3.35 15.22
CA TYR A 181 7.96 -3.80 15.66
C TYR A 181 7.08 -4.26 14.49
N LEU A 182 7.07 -3.54 13.37
CA LEU A 182 6.38 -3.97 12.16
C LEU A 182 6.94 -5.29 11.63
N GLN A 183 8.26 -5.52 11.75
CA GLN A 183 8.86 -6.79 11.38
C GLN A 183 8.35 -7.92 12.28
N ALA A 184 8.28 -7.73 13.60
CA ALA A 184 7.72 -8.73 14.51
C ALA A 184 6.25 -9.04 14.20
N VAL A 185 5.45 -8.02 13.86
CA VAL A 185 4.05 -8.17 13.41
C VAL A 185 3.95 -9.04 12.16
N VAL A 186 4.80 -8.77 11.16
CA VAL A 186 4.83 -9.52 9.90
C VAL A 186 5.29 -10.96 10.12
N ASP A 187 6.30 -11.17 10.94
CA ASP A 187 6.82 -12.50 11.25
C ASP A 187 5.75 -13.39 11.92
N HIS A 188 4.97 -12.79 12.83
CA HIS A 188 3.83 -13.49 13.43
C HIS A 188 2.77 -13.82 12.37
N GLY A 189 2.36 -12.87 11.54
CA GLY A 189 1.42 -13.13 10.45
C GLY A 189 1.88 -14.22 9.50
N GLN A 190 3.21 -14.33 9.24
CA GLN A 190 3.77 -15.41 8.44
C GLN A 190 3.68 -16.76 9.14
N SER A 191 3.97 -16.84 10.45
CA SER A 191 3.99 -18.10 11.21
C SER A 191 2.60 -18.74 11.31
N THR A 192 1.55 -17.92 11.33
CA THR A 192 0.15 -18.40 11.43
C THR A 192 -0.42 -18.86 10.09
N THR A 193 0.29 -18.65 8.98
CA THR A 193 -0.18 -19.05 7.65
C THR A 193 0.49 -20.35 7.20
N ALA A 194 -0.31 -21.31 6.69
CA ALA A 194 0.19 -22.59 6.14
C ALA A 194 1.18 -22.46 4.96
N SER A 195 1.44 -21.24 4.52
CA SER A 195 2.34 -20.90 3.41
C SER A 195 3.76 -20.56 3.86
N ALA A 196 4.10 -20.68 5.15
CA ALA A 196 5.41 -20.40 5.68
C ALA A 196 6.45 -21.45 5.23
N GLY A 197 6.98 -21.29 4.02
CA GLY A 197 8.05 -22.14 3.46
C GLY A 197 9.15 -21.30 2.82
N ARG A 198 10.42 -21.72 2.99
CA ARG A 198 11.56 -21.07 2.30
C ARG A 198 11.27 -21.00 0.79
N GLY A 199 11.35 -19.79 0.21
CA GLY A 199 11.19 -19.58 -1.23
C GLY A 199 9.77 -19.21 -1.70
N LYS A 200 8.75 -19.24 -0.84
CA LYS A 200 7.38 -18.81 -1.19
C LYS A 200 7.20 -17.31 -1.02
N THR A 201 6.23 -16.74 -1.74
CA THR A 201 5.78 -15.34 -1.56
C THR A 201 5.31 -15.13 -0.13
N PRO A 202 5.82 -14.13 0.60
CA PRO A 202 5.33 -13.83 1.95
C PRO A 202 3.88 -13.37 1.91
N LYS A 203 3.07 -13.79 2.88
CA LYS A 203 1.67 -13.36 3.03
C LYS A 203 1.54 -11.98 3.65
N PHE A 204 2.47 -11.63 4.53
CA PHE A 204 2.57 -10.33 5.18
C PHE A 204 3.93 -9.71 4.88
N TYR A 205 3.95 -8.41 4.69
CA TYR A 205 5.19 -7.67 4.44
C TYR A 205 5.11 -6.27 5.03
N ALA A 206 6.20 -5.75 5.55
CA ALA A 206 6.31 -4.37 5.97
C ALA A 206 7.54 -3.74 5.29
N PHE A 207 7.33 -2.59 4.67
CA PHE A 207 8.45 -1.74 4.30
C PHE A 207 9.03 -1.08 5.54
N ASN A 208 10.34 -0.83 5.53
CA ASN A 208 10.96 0.00 6.55
C ASN A 208 10.54 1.48 6.39
N THR A 209 10.85 2.28 7.37
CA THR A 209 10.48 3.69 7.47
C THR A 209 11.06 4.57 6.35
N PHE A 210 12.11 4.13 5.64
CA PHE A 210 12.72 4.86 4.53
C PHE A 210 12.00 4.69 3.19
N PHE A 211 11.09 3.72 3.08
CA PHE A 211 10.37 3.46 1.83
C PHE A 211 9.52 4.68 1.41
N TYR A 212 8.66 5.15 2.31
CA TYR A 212 7.76 6.25 1.99
C TYR A 212 8.49 7.58 1.69
N PRO A 213 9.47 8.03 2.48
CA PRO A 213 10.29 9.17 2.12
C PRO A 213 10.98 9.03 0.76
N SER A 214 11.46 7.84 0.41
CA SER A 214 12.11 7.60 -0.88
C SER A 214 11.15 7.83 -2.05
N ILE A 215 9.91 7.30 -1.99
CA ILE A 215 8.92 7.54 -3.05
C ILE A 215 8.43 8.98 -3.07
N ARG A 216 8.38 9.66 -1.92
CA ARG A 216 7.99 11.06 -1.81
C ARG A 216 9.00 12.00 -2.45
N GLU A 217 10.28 11.80 -2.16
CA GLU A 217 11.35 12.74 -2.50
C GLU A 217 12.00 12.44 -3.85
N LYS A 218 12.14 11.14 -4.17
CA LYS A 218 12.89 10.68 -5.35
C LYS A 218 12.00 10.00 -6.39
N GLY A 219 10.67 9.88 -6.11
CA GLY A 219 9.73 9.19 -6.97
C GLY A 219 9.79 7.67 -6.87
N VAL A 220 8.77 7.01 -7.39
CA VAL A 220 8.58 5.55 -7.28
C VAL A 220 9.72 4.73 -7.92
N GLY A 221 10.42 5.28 -8.90
CA GLY A 221 11.59 4.63 -9.51
C GLY A 221 12.74 4.34 -8.54
N SER A 222 12.86 5.12 -7.44
CA SER A 222 13.92 4.97 -6.43
C SER A 222 13.81 3.67 -5.61
N VAL A 223 12.61 3.09 -5.54
CA VAL A 223 12.33 1.87 -4.77
C VAL A 223 12.08 0.64 -5.64
N ARG A 224 12.41 0.69 -6.91
CA ARG A 224 12.12 -0.35 -7.92
C ARG A 224 12.52 -1.78 -7.51
N LYS A 225 13.61 -1.92 -6.75
CA LYS A 225 14.11 -3.24 -6.31
C LYS A 225 13.68 -3.62 -4.90
N TRP A 226 12.89 -2.79 -4.21
CA TRP A 226 12.55 -3.05 -2.80
C TRP A 226 11.57 -4.20 -2.66
N ALA A 227 10.54 -4.22 -3.49
CA ALA A 227 9.57 -5.31 -3.53
C ALA A 227 10.21 -6.63 -3.98
N GLU A 228 11.11 -6.59 -4.97
CA GLU A 228 11.87 -7.75 -5.42
C GLU A 228 12.72 -8.35 -4.28
N LYS A 229 13.48 -7.52 -3.55
CA LYS A 229 14.23 -7.94 -2.36
C LYS A 229 13.33 -8.56 -1.29
N GLY A 230 12.12 -8.03 -1.13
CA GLY A 230 11.09 -8.57 -0.24
C GLY A 230 10.38 -9.82 -0.78
N ARG A 231 10.70 -10.28 -1.98
CA ARG A 231 10.03 -11.39 -2.68
C ARG A 231 8.53 -11.17 -2.89
N ILE A 232 8.13 -9.92 -3.00
CA ILE A 232 6.76 -9.49 -3.30
C ILE A 232 6.70 -8.71 -4.61
N GLY A 233 7.72 -8.80 -5.48
CA GLY A 233 7.84 -8.03 -6.71
C GLY A 233 6.92 -8.50 -7.83
N GLY A 234 6.49 -7.56 -8.68
CA GLY A 234 5.67 -7.84 -9.85
C GLY A 234 4.34 -8.52 -9.51
N ARG A 235 3.96 -9.52 -10.28
CA ARG A 235 2.67 -10.21 -10.09
C ARG A 235 2.56 -10.98 -8.77
N THR A 236 3.67 -11.36 -8.13
CA THR A 236 3.64 -12.04 -6.84
C THR A 236 3.07 -11.16 -5.73
N LEU A 237 3.13 -9.83 -5.90
CA LEU A 237 2.48 -8.89 -5.00
C LEU A 237 0.98 -9.20 -4.82
N LEU A 238 0.32 -9.70 -5.87
CA LEU A 238 -1.12 -10.01 -5.83
C LEU A 238 -1.48 -11.24 -4.96
N GLU A 239 -0.48 -11.97 -4.48
CA GLU A 239 -0.62 -13.10 -3.57
C GLU A 239 -0.40 -12.71 -2.09
N VAL A 240 0.06 -11.48 -1.85
CA VAL A 240 0.31 -10.93 -0.52
C VAL A 240 -1.00 -10.48 0.11
N GLU A 241 -1.23 -10.86 1.35
CA GLU A 241 -2.46 -10.47 2.07
C GLU A 241 -2.38 -9.05 2.60
N ARG A 242 -1.23 -8.65 3.18
CA ARG A 242 -1.02 -7.31 3.73
C ARG A 242 0.40 -6.81 3.44
N VAL A 243 0.47 -5.55 3.00
CA VAL A 243 1.71 -4.78 2.94
C VAL A 243 1.53 -3.53 3.80
N PHE A 244 2.37 -3.38 4.81
CA PHE A 244 2.39 -2.22 5.71
C PHE A 244 3.42 -1.21 5.22
N VAL A 245 2.98 0.03 5.05
CA VAL A 245 3.83 1.16 4.65
C VAL A 245 3.76 2.22 5.75
N PRO A 246 4.73 2.27 6.66
CA PRO A 246 4.80 3.33 7.64
C PRO A 246 5.10 4.65 6.94
N VAL A 247 4.35 5.68 7.29
CA VAL A 247 4.47 7.03 6.76
C VAL A 247 4.97 7.95 7.85
N HIS A 248 6.12 8.57 7.63
CA HIS A 248 6.64 9.63 8.49
C HIS A 248 6.70 10.94 7.72
N GLU A 249 5.89 11.90 8.12
CA GLU A 249 5.88 13.24 7.53
C GLU A 249 5.53 14.29 8.58
N SER A 250 6.25 15.40 8.60
CA SER A 250 6.02 16.53 9.55
C SER A 250 5.99 16.10 11.00
N ALA A 251 6.96 15.28 11.43
CA ALA A 251 7.06 14.73 12.80
C ALA A 251 5.81 13.93 13.26
N HIS A 252 5.13 13.27 12.31
CA HIS A 252 3.94 12.47 12.55
C HIS A 252 4.03 11.13 11.87
N TRP A 253 3.63 10.06 12.60
CA TRP A 253 3.52 8.70 12.09
C TRP A 253 2.08 8.39 11.72
N SER A 254 1.90 7.84 10.52
CA SER A 254 0.66 7.22 10.06
C SER A 254 0.97 5.93 9.29
N LEU A 255 -0.06 5.22 8.84
CA LEU A 255 0.11 3.91 8.21
C LEU A 255 -0.76 3.82 6.95
N VAL A 256 -0.16 3.44 5.82
CA VAL A 256 -0.90 2.93 4.67
C VAL A 256 -0.85 1.40 4.70
N VAL A 257 -2.00 0.77 4.59
CA VAL A 257 -2.14 -0.67 4.49
C VAL A 257 -2.62 -1.02 3.10
N VAL A 258 -1.84 -1.82 2.40
CA VAL A 258 -2.24 -2.38 1.11
C VAL A 258 -2.65 -3.83 1.33
N SER A 259 -3.81 -4.20 0.84
CA SER A 259 -4.34 -5.57 0.84
C SER A 259 -4.40 -6.08 -0.61
N PRO A 260 -3.28 -6.57 -1.19
CA PRO A 260 -3.22 -6.89 -2.61
C PRO A 260 -4.18 -8.01 -3.03
N VAL A 261 -4.35 -9.04 -2.20
CA VAL A 261 -5.35 -10.11 -2.45
C VAL A 261 -6.76 -9.52 -2.52
N ALA A 262 -7.09 -8.58 -1.63
CA ALA A 262 -8.39 -7.92 -1.57
C ALA A 262 -8.53 -6.75 -2.55
N ARG A 263 -7.45 -6.34 -3.24
CA ARG A 263 -7.41 -5.13 -4.07
C ARG A 263 -7.89 -3.91 -3.30
N ALA A 264 -7.42 -3.71 -2.07
CA ALA A 264 -7.82 -2.61 -1.22
C ALA A 264 -6.61 -1.85 -0.68
N ILE A 265 -6.79 -0.56 -0.45
CA ILE A 265 -5.82 0.33 0.17
C ILE A 265 -6.57 1.10 1.27
N GLU A 266 -5.97 1.17 2.44
CA GLU A 266 -6.50 1.86 3.61
C GLU A 266 -5.44 2.80 4.17
N TYR A 267 -5.88 3.87 4.80
CA TYR A 267 -5.01 4.80 5.49
C TYR A 267 -5.47 4.99 6.93
N PHE A 268 -4.55 4.87 7.87
CA PHE A 268 -4.81 5.01 9.29
C PHE A 268 -3.97 6.16 9.86
N ASP A 269 -4.64 7.13 10.46
CA ASP A 269 -4.05 8.30 11.08
C ASP A 269 -4.76 8.62 12.38
N SER A 270 -4.07 8.47 13.49
CA SER A 270 -4.62 8.72 14.83
C SER A 270 -4.94 10.19 15.12
N LEU A 271 -4.41 11.14 14.33
CA LEU A 271 -4.83 12.55 14.35
C LEU A 271 -5.99 12.85 13.39
N GLY A 272 -6.31 11.91 12.47
CA GLY A 272 -7.41 12.01 11.52
C GLY A 272 -7.15 12.87 10.32
N GLY A 273 -5.91 12.96 9.92
CA GLY A 273 -5.52 13.60 8.69
C GLY A 273 -6.01 12.86 7.44
N SER A 274 -6.14 13.57 6.34
CA SER A 274 -6.52 12.97 5.05
C SER A 274 -5.37 12.15 4.46
N GLY A 275 -5.65 10.88 4.14
CA GLY A 275 -4.72 9.97 3.49
C GLY A 275 -4.55 10.16 1.99
N THR A 276 -5.32 11.03 1.35
CA THR A 276 -5.41 11.12 -0.11
C THR A 276 -4.05 11.20 -0.80
N ARG A 277 -3.15 12.05 -0.31
CA ARG A 277 -1.80 12.23 -0.87
C ARG A 277 -0.92 10.99 -0.64
N HIS A 278 -1.00 10.38 0.52
CA HIS A 278 -0.21 9.21 0.89
C HIS A 278 -0.65 7.98 0.09
N VAL A 279 -1.95 7.74 0.02
CA VAL A 279 -2.56 6.70 -0.81
C VAL A 279 -2.23 6.90 -2.28
N GLY A 280 -2.29 8.14 -2.80
CA GLY A 280 -1.94 8.44 -4.18
C GLY A 280 -0.49 8.04 -4.54
N ARG A 281 0.48 8.30 -3.65
CA ARG A 281 1.87 7.89 -3.85
C ARG A 281 2.04 6.36 -3.82
N VAL A 282 1.35 5.68 -2.90
CA VAL A 282 1.38 4.22 -2.82
C VAL A 282 0.69 3.60 -4.04
N LYS A 283 -0.40 4.17 -4.55
CA LYS A 283 -1.02 3.75 -5.83
C LYS A 283 -0.05 3.88 -7.01
N ALA A 284 0.70 4.98 -7.08
CA ALA A 284 1.71 5.17 -8.12
C ALA A 284 2.82 4.10 -8.04
N TRP A 285 3.25 3.73 -6.83
CA TRP A 285 4.17 2.60 -6.64
C TRP A 285 3.53 1.28 -7.07
N LEU A 286 2.29 0.99 -6.68
CA LEU A 286 1.57 -0.23 -7.10
C LEU A 286 1.45 -0.33 -8.62
N ALA A 287 1.14 0.78 -9.29
CA ALA A 287 1.06 0.83 -10.76
C ALA A 287 2.41 0.50 -11.41
N GLN A 288 3.51 1.04 -10.89
CA GLN A 288 4.85 0.72 -11.36
C GLN A 288 5.21 -0.74 -11.11
N GLU A 289 4.94 -1.25 -9.91
CA GLU A 289 5.34 -2.59 -9.48
C GLU A 289 4.58 -3.69 -10.25
N LEU A 290 3.28 -3.50 -10.43
CA LEU A 290 2.42 -4.46 -11.11
C LEU A 290 2.47 -4.34 -12.64
N GLY A 291 2.91 -3.20 -13.18
CA GLY A 291 2.97 -2.96 -14.61
C GLY A 291 1.64 -3.30 -15.32
N PRO A 292 1.64 -4.17 -16.34
CA PRO A 292 0.41 -4.53 -17.05
C PRO A 292 -0.66 -5.24 -16.21
N ALA A 293 -0.30 -5.73 -15.01
CA ALA A 293 -1.25 -6.35 -14.08
C ALA A 293 -1.99 -5.30 -13.20
N TRP A 294 -1.59 -4.03 -13.27
CA TRP A 294 -2.29 -2.94 -12.61
C TRP A 294 -3.55 -2.56 -13.36
N VAL A 295 -4.70 -2.69 -12.73
CA VAL A 295 -5.99 -2.23 -13.25
C VAL A 295 -6.63 -1.37 -12.17
N GLU A 296 -6.51 -0.06 -12.27
CA GLU A 296 -6.87 0.89 -11.20
C GLU A 296 -8.31 0.73 -10.70
N ARG A 297 -9.28 0.50 -11.60
CA ARG A 297 -10.69 0.30 -11.26
C ARG A 297 -10.98 -0.94 -10.39
N GLU A 298 -10.01 -1.85 -10.27
CA GLU A 298 -10.14 -3.04 -9.42
C GLU A 298 -9.69 -2.77 -7.98
N TRP A 299 -9.08 -1.60 -7.71
CA TRP A 299 -8.56 -1.25 -6.41
C TRP A 299 -9.47 -0.26 -5.70
N ALA A 300 -10.00 -0.68 -4.56
CA ALA A 300 -10.78 0.17 -3.69
C ALA A 300 -9.87 0.92 -2.72
N VAL A 301 -10.06 2.23 -2.59
CA VAL A 301 -9.56 2.98 -1.44
C VAL A 301 -10.69 2.96 -0.42
N ARG A 302 -10.45 2.35 0.75
CA ARG A 302 -11.45 2.24 1.80
C ARG A 302 -11.26 3.35 2.82
N ASP A 303 -12.34 3.97 3.20
CA ASP A 303 -12.39 4.90 4.33
C ASP A 303 -12.55 4.08 5.62
N SER A 304 -11.40 3.71 6.20
CA SER A 304 -11.37 2.89 7.42
C SER A 304 -11.14 3.78 8.63
N PRO A 305 -12.00 3.69 9.66
CA PRO A 305 -11.84 4.51 10.85
C PRO A 305 -10.54 4.13 11.57
N SER A 306 -9.83 5.16 12.03
CA SER A 306 -8.60 5.03 12.82
C SER A 306 -8.88 5.34 14.29
N PRO A 307 -8.36 4.53 15.22
CA PRO A 307 -8.39 4.91 16.64
C PRO A 307 -7.66 6.23 16.84
N ARG A 308 -8.14 7.04 17.79
CA ARG A 308 -7.70 8.43 17.96
C ARG A 308 -6.76 8.58 19.14
N GLN A 309 -5.60 9.22 18.93
CA GLN A 309 -4.69 9.58 20.02
C GLN A 309 -5.21 10.80 20.80
N ALA A 310 -4.88 10.84 22.10
CA ALA A 310 -5.26 11.92 22.99
C ALA A 310 -4.13 12.95 23.25
N ASN A 311 -2.94 12.71 22.72
CA ASN A 311 -1.76 13.58 22.90
C ASN A 311 -0.94 13.69 21.61
N GLY A 312 0.15 14.44 21.63
CA GLY A 312 1.04 14.66 20.47
C GLY A 312 2.15 13.61 20.30
N LEU A 313 2.21 12.53 21.11
CA LEU A 313 3.38 11.65 21.19
C LEU A 313 3.10 10.22 20.71
N ASP A 314 1.83 9.79 20.70
CA ASP A 314 1.46 8.38 20.55
C ASP A 314 1.29 7.92 19.10
N CYS A 315 1.43 8.80 18.11
CA CYS A 315 1.16 8.48 16.69
C CYS A 315 1.89 7.22 16.21
N GLY A 316 3.16 7.06 16.56
CA GLY A 316 3.93 5.87 16.22
C GLY A 316 3.37 4.58 16.85
N VAL A 317 2.95 4.67 18.13
CA VAL A 317 2.34 3.54 18.84
C VAL A 317 1.03 3.14 18.17
N PHE A 318 0.18 4.13 17.81
CA PHE A 318 -1.06 3.88 17.08
C PHE A 318 -0.79 3.23 15.73
N ALA A 319 0.18 3.71 14.95
CA ALA A 319 0.49 3.17 13.64
C ALA A 319 0.89 1.68 13.69
N VAL A 320 1.83 1.32 14.60
CA VAL A 320 2.30 -0.07 14.68
C VAL A 320 1.29 -0.99 15.38
N THR A 321 0.51 -0.48 16.35
CA THR A 321 -0.57 -1.25 17.00
C THR A 321 -1.70 -1.53 16.02
N THR A 322 -2.07 -0.56 15.17
CA THR A 322 -3.02 -0.78 14.08
C THR A 322 -2.55 -1.91 13.15
N ALA A 323 -1.28 -1.93 12.75
CA ALA A 323 -0.72 -3.02 11.95
C ALA A 323 -0.85 -4.38 12.65
N LYS A 324 -0.57 -4.43 13.97
CA LYS A 324 -0.77 -5.64 14.80
C LYS A 324 -2.21 -6.10 14.79
N MET A 325 -3.17 -5.22 15.05
CA MET A 325 -4.60 -5.56 15.05
C MET A 325 -5.03 -6.12 13.68
N ILE A 326 -4.65 -5.46 12.60
CA ILE A 326 -4.98 -5.92 11.24
C ILE A 326 -4.39 -7.30 10.95
N THR A 327 -3.15 -7.55 11.38
CA THR A 327 -2.51 -8.87 11.20
C THR A 327 -3.24 -9.97 11.95
N LEU A 328 -3.81 -9.65 13.11
CA LEU A 328 -4.62 -10.57 13.93
C LEU A 328 -6.07 -10.70 13.45
N GLY A 329 -6.47 -10.02 12.36
CA GLY A 329 -7.86 -10.00 11.90
C GLY A 329 -8.79 -9.27 12.86
N ILE A 330 -8.28 -8.33 13.65
CA ILE A 330 -9.01 -7.55 14.64
C ILE A 330 -9.27 -6.14 14.09
N ASP A 331 -10.45 -5.60 14.39
CA ASP A 331 -10.78 -4.22 14.05
C ASP A 331 -9.85 -3.26 14.81
N PRO A 332 -9.19 -2.31 14.13
CA PRO A 332 -8.36 -1.31 14.79
C PRO A 332 -9.07 -0.48 15.87
N LEU A 333 -10.40 -0.37 15.82
CA LEU A 333 -11.17 0.31 16.87
C LEU A 333 -11.31 -0.51 18.16
N ALA A 334 -10.75 -1.71 18.23
CA ALA A 334 -10.72 -2.54 19.43
C ALA A 334 -9.81 -2.02 20.55
N TYR A 335 -9.03 -0.94 20.29
CA TYR A 335 -8.22 -0.26 21.30
C TYR A 335 -8.33 1.26 21.16
N GLY A 336 -8.00 1.95 22.23
CA GLY A 336 -8.07 3.41 22.30
C GLY A 336 -6.89 4.04 23.06
N PRO A 337 -6.93 5.35 23.29
CA PRO A 337 -5.87 6.08 24.00
C PRO A 337 -5.65 5.59 25.43
N GLU A 338 -6.67 5.05 26.07
CA GLU A 338 -6.62 4.48 27.42
C GLU A 338 -5.75 3.22 27.51
N ASP A 339 -5.58 2.49 26.39
CA ASP A 339 -4.78 1.26 26.32
C ASP A 339 -3.29 1.54 26.06
N ILE A 340 -2.94 2.75 25.62
CA ILE A 340 -1.58 3.10 25.18
C ILE A 340 -0.51 2.94 26.28
N PRO A 341 -0.75 3.31 27.55
CA PRO A 341 0.24 3.08 28.59
C PRO A 341 0.60 1.61 28.76
N VAL A 342 -0.39 0.72 28.71
CA VAL A 342 -0.18 -0.73 28.76
C VAL A 342 0.51 -1.21 27.46
N GLN A 343 0.05 -0.73 26.29
CA GLN A 343 0.62 -1.10 25.01
C GLN A 343 2.11 -0.75 24.90
N ARG A 344 2.54 0.41 25.38
CA ARG A 344 3.95 0.80 25.38
C ARG A 344 4.81 -0.17 26.19
N ARG A 345 4.36 -0.58 27.38
CA ARG A 345 5.08 -1.60 28.18
C ARG A 345 5.11 -2.94 27.47
N ARG A 346 3.99 -3.35 26.87
CA ARG A 346 3.91 -4.57 26.05
C ARG A 346 4.84 -4.51 24.86
N MET A 347 4.92 -3.41 24.15
CA MET A 347 5.82 -3.27 22.99
C MET A 347 7.28 -3.51 23.38
N VAL A 348 7.72 -2.96 24.51
CA VAL A 348 9.08 -3.23 25.01
C VAL A 348 9.24 -4.72 25.33
N ALA A 349 8.30 -5.33 26.05
CA ALA A 349 8.36 -6.74 26.42
C ALA A 349 8.33 -7.65 25.16
N GLU A 350 7.45 -7.38 24.21
CA GLU A 350 7.35 -8.12 22.95
C GLU A 350 8.64 -8.03 22.11
N LEU A 351 9.29 -6.87 22.08
CA LEU A 351 10.59 -6.70 21.41
C LEU A 351 11.71 -7.42 22.16
N LEU A 352 11.73 -7.37 23.50
CA LEU A 352 12.69 -8.13 24.33
C LEU A 352 12.54 -9.64 24.16
N ASN A 353 11.31 -10.09 23.94
CA ASN A 353 10.98 -11.51 23.70
C ASN A 353 11.35 -11.99 22.29
N GLY A 354 11.76 -11.09 21.40
CA GLY A 354 12.01 -11.42 19.99
C GLY A 354 10.74 -11.53 19.13
N GLY A 355 9.63 -10.96 19.59
CA GLY A 355 8.35 -10.89 18.88
C GLY A 355 7.21 -11.63 19.59
N PHE A 356 6.19 -11.98 18.82
CA PHE A 356 4.93 -12.57 19.29
C PHE A 356 5.03 -14.10 19.35
N VAL A 357 5.87 -14.61 20.24
CA VAL A 357 6.10 -16.03 20.49
C VAL A 357 5.95 -16.34 21.97
N GLY A 358 5.60 -17.57 22.33
CA GLY A 358 5.46 -18.00 23.72
C GLY A 358 4.47 -17.13 24.50
N ASP A 359 4.96 -16.45 25.57
CA ASP A 359 4.13 -15.61 26.45
C ASP A 359 3.40 -14.47 25.74
N PHE A 360 3.79 -14.13 24.50
CA PHE A 360 3.20 -13.07 23.70
C PHE A 360 2.50 -13.59 22.44
N GLU A 361 2.29 -14.90 22.36
CA GLU A 361 1.43 -15.46 21.31
C GLU A 361 0.00 -14.96 21.51
N PRO A 362 -0.61 -14.27 20.50
CA PRO A 362 -1.93 -13.64 20.62
C PRO A 362 -3.09 -14.61 20.74
#